data_148ab3e1ed4c9920e2883092903d22b9
#
_entry.id   148ab3e1ed4c9920e2883092903d22b9
#
_cell.length_a   1.000
_cell.length_b   1.000
_cell.length_c   1.000
_cell.angle_alpha   90.00
_cell.angle_beta   90.00
_cell.angle_gamma   90.00
#
_symmetry.space_group_name_H-M   'P 1'
#
loop_
_entity.id
_entity.type
_entity.pdbx_description
1 polymer ?
#
loop_
_entity_poly.entity_id
_entity_poly.type
_entity_poly.pdbx_seq_one_letter_code
_entity_poly.pdbx_strand_id
1 'polypeptide(L)' 'MILTVNVSNSNILLGAYQDDKQCFCSSMHTNLLKSADEYAVQFGSVLSLYGAQPGDISGVILS' A
#
# COMPACT_ATOMS: atom_id res chain seq x y z
N MET A 1 -3.67 11.98 -2.36
CA MET A 1 -2.65 11.11 -1.76
C MET A 1 -2.12 10.15 -2.82
N ILE A 2 -0.83 10.03 -2.90
CA ILE A 2 -0.16 9.08 -3.82
C ILE A 2 0.31 7.89 -3.01
N LEU A 3 -0.03 6.70 -3.48
CA LEU A 3 0.41 5.46 -2.87
C LEU A 3 1.58 4.89 -3.67
N THR A 4 2.66 4.54 -3.00
CA THR A 4 3.77 3.84 -3.63
C THR A 4 3.81 2.40 -3.15
N VAL A 5 4.01 1.47 -4.09
CA VAL A 5 4.06 0.05 -3.80
C VAL A 5 5.36 -0.50 -4.38
N ASN A 6 6.22 -0.97 -3.51
CA ASN A 6 7.50 -1.56 -3.90
C ASN A 6 7.45 -3.05 -3.55
N VAL A 7 7.51 -3.90 -4.57
CA VAL A 7 7.40 -5.36 -4.40
C VAL A 7 8.78 -5.99 -4.57
N SER A 8 9.21 -6.73 -3.56
CA SER A 8 10.43 -7.53 -3.64
C SER A 8 10.08 -9.01 -3.38
N ASN A 9 11.09 -9.87 -3.43
CA ASN A 9 10.86 -11.31 -3.24
C ASN A 9 10.32 -11.66 -1.86
N SER A 10 10.66 -10.87 -0.84
CA SER A 10 10.30 -11.17 0.54
C SER A 10 9.32 -10.20 1.14
N ASN A 11 9.26 -8.96 0.66
CA ASN A 11 8.44 -7.93 1.28
C ASN A 11 7.77 -7.04 0.25
N ILE A 12 6.64 -6.46 0.65
CA ILE A 12 5.96 -5.39 -0.07
C ILE A 12 5.99 -4.16 0.83
N LEU A 13 6.51 -3.06 0.31
CA LEU A 13 6.54 -1.80 1.04
C LEU A 13 5.47 -0.88 0.48
N LEU A 14 4.62 -0.39 1.37
CA LEU A 14 3.59 0.60 1.04
C LEU A 14 4.00 1.94 1.64
N GLY A 15 3.99 2.97 0.81
CA GLY A 15 4.19 4.33 1.28
C GLY A 15 3.05 5.21 0.78
N ALA A 16 2.63 6.16 1.58
CA ALA A 16 1.62 7.13 1.19
C ALA A 16 2.18 8.53 1.33
N TYR A 17 1.97 9.35 0.32
CA TYR A 17 2.53 10.69 0.25
C TYR A 17 1.45 11.71 -0.07
N GLN A 18 1.50 12.83 0.62
CA GLN A 18 0.62 13.97 0.40
C GLN A 18 1.46 15.23 0.40
N ASP A 19 1.42 16.00 -0.70
CA ASP A 19 2.18 17.26 -0.84
C ASP A 19 3.66 17.08 -0.50
N ASP A 20 4.29 16.03 -1.05
CA ASP A 20 5.70 15.68 -0.87
C ASP A 20 6.06 15.23 0.54
N LYS A 21 5.08 15.02 1.40
CA LYS A 21 5.30 14.49 2.75
C LYS A 21 4.82 13.06 2.82
N GLN A 22 5.62 12.21 3.46
CA GLN A 22 5.23 10.84 3.71
C GLN A 22 4.24 10.81 4.87
N CYS A 23 3.01 10.34 4.60
CA CYS A 23 1.97 10.23 5.61
C CYS A 23 2.15 8.98 6.46
N PHE A 24 2.49 7.87 5.81
CA PHE A 24 2.79 6.63 6.51
C PHE A 24 3.60 5.70 5.60
N CYS A 25 4.19 4.70 6.22
CA CYS A 25 4.92 3.63 5.52
C CYS A 25 4.63 2.33 6.26
N SER A 26 4.36 1.28 5.52
CA SER A 26 4.06 -0.03 6.09
C SER A 26 4.74 -1.10 5.25
N SER A 27 5.05 -2.22 5.86
CA SER A 27 5.58 -3.36 5.13
C SER A 27 4.78 -4.61 5.45
N MET A 28 4.71 -5.52 4.49
CA MET A 28 4.07 -6.80 4.65
C MET A 28 4.88 -7.86 3.92
N HIS A 29 4.70 -9.12 4.33
CA HIS A 29 5.40 -10.22 3.68
C HIS A 29 4.79 -10.52 2.32
N THR A 30 5.67 -10.80 1.34
CA THR A 30 5.25 -11.30 0.04
C THR A 30 4.82 -12.76 0.20
N ASN A 31 3.63 -13.10 -0.27
CA ASN A 31 3.12 -14.45 -0.26
C ASN A 31 2.64 -14.80 -1.66
N LEU A 32 3.37 -15.68 -2.34
CA LEU A 32 3.07 -16.05 -3.72
C LEU A 32 1.80 -16.86 -3.86
N LEU A 33 1.25 -17.36 -2.75
CA LEU A 33 0.00 -18.11 -2.75
C LEU A 33 -1.23 -17.22 -2.63
N LYS A 34 -1.04 -15.94 -2.32
CA LYS A 34 -2.17 -15.01 -2.22
C LYS A 34 -2.63 -14.59 -3.61
N SER A 35 -3.94 -14.49 -3.75
CA SER A 35 -4.55 -13.96 -4.96
C SER A 35 -4.49 -12.43 -4.96
N ALA A 36 -4.78 -11.83 -6.12
CA ALA A 36 -4.88 -10.38 -6.24
C ALA A 36 -5.95 -9.82 -5.30
N ASP A 37 -7.07 -10.53 -5.16
CA ASP A 37 -8.17 -10.10 -4.28
C ASP A 37 -7.74 -10.09 -2.82
N GLU A 38 -6.96 -11.07 -2.39
CA GLU A 38 -6.44 -11.11 -1.02
C GLU A 38 -5.52 -9.94 -0.73
N TYR A 39 -4.66 -9.58 -1.68
CA TYR A 39 -3.80 -8.41 -1.54
C TYR A 39 -4.62 -7.11 -1.52
N ALA A 40 -5.66 -7.03 -2.33
CA ALA A 40 -6.53 -5.85 -2.33
C ALA A 40 -7.18 -5.63 -0.97
N VAL A 41 -7.67 -6.70 -0.34
CA VAL A 41 -8.25 -6.64 1.00
C VAL A 41 -7.19 -6.23 2.02
N GLN A 42 -5.99 -6.79 1.92
CA GLN A 42 -4.90 -6.47 2.85
C GLN A 42 -4.46 -5.02 2.72
N PHE A 43 -4.34 -4.50 1.50
CA PHE A 43 -4.00 -3.09 1.28
C PHE A 43 -5.08 -2.17 1.85
N GLY A 44 -6.35 -2.51 1.65
CA GLY A 44 -7.45 -1.74 2.23
C GLY A 44 -7.39 -1.72 3.75
N SER A 45 -7.06 -2.84 4.37
CA SER A 45 -6.91 -2.92 5.83
C SER A 45 -5.77 -2.04 6.33
N VAL A 46 -4.63 -2.04 5.63
CA VAL A 46 -3.49 -1.19 5.98
C VAL A 46 -3.88 0.28 5.88
N LEU A 47 -4.54 0.68 4.80
CA LEU A 47 -4.99 2.06 4.65
C LEU A 47 -5.91 2.46 5.79
N SER A 48 -6.83 1.59 6.19
CA SER A 48 -7.76 1.87 7.29
C SER A 48 -7.04 2.05 8.62
N LEU A 49 -5.96 1.29 8.86
CA LEU A 49 -5.16 1.44 10.08
C LEU A 49 -4.60 2.85 10.23
N TYR A 50 -4.30 3.51 9.12
CA TYR A 50 -3.73 4.85 9.10
C TYR A 50 -4.77 5.93 8.81
N GLY A 51 -6.05 5.57 8.85
CA GLY A 51 -7.13 6.52 8.66
C GLY A 51 -7.35 6.96 7.22
N ALA A 52 -6.77 6.26 6.26
CA ALA A 52 -6.94 6.58 4.84
C ALA A 52 -8.03 5.71 4.24
N GLN A 53 -8.73 6.25 3.24
CA GLN A 53 -9.76 5.52 2.50
C GLN A 53 -9.35 5.41 1.03
N PRO A 54 -9.84 4.40 0.31
CA PRO A 54 -9.52 4.27 -1.12
C PRO A 54 -9.83 5.53 -1.93
N GLY A 55 -10.86 6.28 -1.56
CA GLY A 55 -11.19 7.54 -2.23
C GLY A 55 -10.17 8.64 -2.05
N ASP A 56 -9.28 8.53 -1.06
CA ASP A 56 -8.21 9.50 -0.83
C ASP A 56 -7.02 9.29 -1.75
N ILE A 57 -6.96 8.15 -2.44
CA ILE A 57 -5.83 7.79 -3.29
C ILE A 57 -6.06 8.35 -4.68
N SER A 58 -5.21 9.26 -5.11
CA SER A 58 -5.29 9.89 -6.43
C SER A 58 -4.37 9.23 -7.46
N GLY A 59 -3.42 8.42 -7.03
CA GLY A 59 -2.52 7.71 -7.93
C GLY A 59 -1.74 6.65 -7.19
N VAL A 60 -1.24 5.67 -7.96
CA VAL A 60 -0.43 4.57 -7.43
C VAL A 60 0.81 4.41 -8.28
N ILE A 61 1.97 4.33 -7.65
CA ILE A 61 3.25 4.09 -8.32
C ILE A 61 3.74 2.71 -7.90
N LEU A 62 3.98 1.86 -8.89
CA LEU A 62 4.52 0.51 -8.66
C LEU A 62 6.00 0.46 -9.04
N SER A 63 6.77 -0.23 -8.27
CA SER A 63 8.16 -0.47 -8.61
C SER A 63 8.65 -1.86 -8.17
#